data_4a65f4ea034d2d7b61a286844822e4b0
#
_entry.id   4a65f4ea034d2d7b61a286844822e4b0
#
_cell.length_a   1.000
_cell.length_b   1.000
_cell.length_c   1.000
_cell.angle_alpha   90.00
_cell.angle_beta   90.00
_cell.angle_gamma   90.00
#
_symmetry.space_group_name_H-M   'P 1'
#
loop_
_entity.id
_entity.type
_entity.pdbx_description
1 polymer ?
#
loop_
_entity_poly.entity_id
_entity_poly.type
_entity_poly.pdbx_seq_one_letter_code
_entity_poly.pdbx_strand_id
1 'polypeptide(L)'
;MNAIDSLSVSTVYGPVLSWRVGWSLGVDLICETSFCSFNCIYCQLGNIQQHVYERKLFIPTEKVMSDLRESDWQKSDIITFSGSGPTLALNIGEAIVQMKEFTGKPTLILTNGTTLGDPQVREEIRPCDKVFVKIDAATEKTYQRVNRPVEGFSLENIIDWTL
;
A
#
# COMPACT_ATOMS: atom_id res chain seq x y z
N MET A 1 -19.34 -4.00 -8.14
CA MET A 1 -18.47 -3.96 -9.34
C MET A 1 -18.11 -5.40 -9.66
N ASN A 2 -18.32 -5.82 -10.91
CA ASN A 2 -18.01 -7.18 -11.33
C ASN A 2 -16.49 -7.33 -11.49
N ALA A 3 -15.95 -8.53 -11.26
CA ALA A 3 -14.51 -8.85 -11.39
C ALA A 3 -13.88 -8.47 -12.76
N ILE A 4 -14.70 -8.19 -13.77
CA ILE A 4 -14.27 -7.77 -15.12
C ILE A 4 -13.91 -6.28 -15.16
N ASP A 5 -14.48 -5.43 -14.30
CA ASP A 5 -14.22 -3.98 -14.29
C ASP A 5 -12.86 -3.63 -13.63
N SER A 6 -12.38 -4.44 -12.69
CA SER A 6 -11.08 -4.22 -12.04
C SER A 6 -9.88 -4.48 -12.97
N LEU A 7 -10.04 -5.31 -14.00
CA LEU A 7 -9.01 -5.60 -15.00
C LEU A 7 -8.82 -4.49 -16.05
N SER A 8 -9.74 -3.53 -16.14
CA SER A 8 -9.68 -2.40 -17.09
C SER A 8 -8.93 -1.19 -16.53
N VAL A 9 -8.70 -1.13 -15.23
CA VAL A 9 -7.99 -0.03 -14.56
C VAL A 9 -6.52 -0.38 -14.44
N SER A 10 -5.63 0.57 -14.76
CA SER A 10 -4.19 0.38 -14.56
C SER A 10 -3.89 0.34 -13.05
N THR A 11 -3.11 -0.65 -12.66
CA THR A 11 -2.58 -0.78 -11.30
C THR A 11 -1.40 0.16 -11.03
N VAL A 12 -0.87 0.79 -12.09
CA VAL A 12 0.29 1.68 -12.06
C VAL A 12 -0.13 3.08 -12.49
N TYR A 13 0.33 4.09 -11.75
CA TYR A 13 -0.01 5.49 -12.01
C TYR A 13 1.18 6.43 -11.74
N GLY A 14 1.20 7.57 -12.42
CA GLY A 14 2.28 8.55 -12.37
C GLY A 14 3.26 8.37 -13.53
N PRO A 15 4.58 8.69 -13.34
CA PRO A 15 5.17 9.13 -12.07
C PRO A 15 4.73 10.52 -11.64
N VAL A 16 4.66 10.75 -10.33
CA VAL A 16 4.35 12.04 -9.70
C VAL A 16 5.53 12.56 -8.88
N LEU A 17 5.73 13.87 -8.86
CA LEU A 17 6.81 14.46 -8.07
C LEU A 17 6.44 14.46 -6.58
N SER A 18 7.21 13.73 -5.79
CA SER A 18 7.12 13.68 -4.34
C SER A 18 8.28 14.46 -3.71
N TRP A 19 7.97 15.38 -2.80
CA TRP A 19 8.99 16.12 -2.08
C TRP A 19 9.89 15.24 -1.18
N ARG A 20 9.43 14.02 -0.85
CA ARG A 20 10.15 13.08 0.02
C ARG A 20 11.10 12.14 -0.74
N VAL A 21 10.77 11.79 -1.97
CA VAL A 21 11.43 10.66 -2.66
C VAL A 21 11.68 10.92 -4.16
N GLY A 22 11.46 12.14 -4.65
CA GLY A 22 11.63 12.46 -6.07
C GLY A 22 10.44 11.99 -6.92
N TRP A 23 10.69 11.62 -8.17
CA TRP A 23 9.68 11.11 -9.08
C TRP A 23 9.24 9.71 -8.66
N SER A 24 8.03 9.60 -8.16
CA SER A 24 7.47 8.37 -7.59
C SER A 24 6.43 7.76 -8.54
N LEU A 25 6.68 6.54 -8.98
CA LEU A 25 5.68 5.73 -9.69
C LEU A 25 4.83 4.99 -8.66
N GLY A 26 3.54 5.22 -8.67
CA GLY A 26 2.60 4.57 -7.74
C GLY A 26 2.15 3.22 -8.25
N VAL A 27 2.02 2.26 -7.36
CA VAL A 27 1.50 0.91 -7.62
C VAL A 27 0.41 0.61 -6.59
N ASP A 28 -0.79 0.30 -7.07
CA ASP A 28 -1.90 -0.14 -6.24
C ASP A 28 -2.21 -1.61 -6.53
N LEU A 29 -1.95 -2.46 -5.54
CA LEU A 29 -2.19 -3.91 -5.63
C LEU A 29 -3.64 -4.31 -5.34
N ILE A 30 -4.50 -3.33 -4.99
CA ILE A 30 -5.87 -3.57 -4.58
C ILE A 30 -6.85 -3.11 -5.65
N CYS A 31 -6.70 -1.89 -6.15
CA CYS A 31 -7.54 -1.25 -7.19
C CYS A 31 -9.07 -1.35 -6.93
N GLU A 32 -9.47 -1.89 -5.80
CA GLU A 32 -10.84 -1.85 -5.34
C GLU A 32 -11.06 -0.55 -4.57
N THR A 33 -12.08 0.19 -4.97
CA THR A 33 -12.43 1.42 -4.29
C THR A 33 -12.73 1.15 -2.82
N SER A 34 -12.05 1.87 -1.94
CA SER A 34 -12.41 1.95 -0.52
C SER A 34 -12.20 0.66 0.29
N PHE A 35 -11.14 -0.09 0.03
CA PHE A 35 -10.73 -1.25 0.83
C PHE A 35 -9.53 -0.89 1.71
N CYS A 36 -9.70 -0.75 3.02
CA CYS A 36 -8.63 -0.39 3.93
C CYS A 36 -8.95 -0.80 5.36
N SER A 37 -7.92 -1.01 6.19
CA SER A 37 -8.05 -1.23 7.63
C SER A 37 -8.23 0.08 8.43
N PHE A 38 -8.07 1.24 7.79
CA PHE A 38 -8.38 2.55 8.34
C PHE A 38 -9.50 3.23 7.55
N ASN A 39 -10.23 4.13 8.20
CA ASN A 39 -11.18 5.05 7.56
C ASN A 39 -10.85 6.50 7.95
N CYS A 40 -9.65 6.95 7.58
CA CYS A 40 -9.12 8.25 7.98
C CYS A 40 -10.01 9.40 7.50
N ILE A 41 -10.24 10.39 8.38
CA ILE A 41 -11.12 11.54 8.08
C ILE A 41 -10.63 12.42 6.91
N TYR A 42 -9.36 12.30 6.53
CA TYR A 42 -8.71 13.06 5.45
C TYR A 42 -8.32 12.17 4.25
N CYS A 43 -8.85 10.94 4.18
CA CYS A 43 -8.47 10.01 3.10
C CYS A 43 -8.85 10.56 1.73
N GLN A 44 -7.87 10.64 0.83
CA GLN A 44 -8.12 11.09 -0.56
C GLN A 44 -9.02 10.13 -1.35
N LEU A 45 -9.15 8.87 -0.91
CA LEU A 45 -10.05 7.88 -1.49
C LEU A 45 -11.51 8.06 -1.02
N GLY A 46 -11.75 9.02 -0.11
CA GLY A 46 -13.06 9.26 0.47
C GLY A 46 -13.37 8.31 1.64
N ASN A 47 -14.65 8.04 1.84
CA ASN A 47 -15.11 7.15 2.90
C ASN A 47 -14.87 5.68 2.53
N ILE A 48 -14.16 4.95 3.37
CA ILE A 48 -13.84 3.54 3.14
C ILE A 48 -15.10 2.70 3.32
N GLN A 49 -15.50 2.00 2.28
CA GLN A 49 -16.73 1.18 2.27
C GLN A 49 -16.49 -0.24 2.80
N GLN A 50 -15.31 -0.81 2.52
CA GLN A 50 -14.89 -2.10 3.05
C GLN A 50 -13.78 -1.88 4.09
N HIS A 51 -14.22 -1.64 5.32
CA HIS A 51 -13.35 -1.39 6.47
C HIS A 51 -12.95 -2.74 7.10
N VAL A 52 -11.89 -3.32 6.57
CA VAL A 52 -11.42 -4.68 6.91
C VAL A 52 -9.90 -4.73 6.94
N TYR A 53 -9.37 -5.80 7.54
CA TYR A 53 -7.93 -6.02 7.55
C TYR A 53 -7.52 -7.42 7.05
N GLU A 54 -8.46 -8.17 6.50
CA GLU A 54 -8.21 -9.48 5.92
C GLU A 54 -7.34 -9.35 4.65
N ARG A 55 -6.27 -10.14 4.60
CA ARG A 55 -5.37 -10.21 3.45
C ARG A 55 -5.94 -11.14 2.38
N LYS A 56 -5.91 -10.72 1.13
CA LYS A 56 -6.29 -11.54 -0.01
C LYS A 56 -5.49 -11.18 -1.28
N LEU A 57 -5.55 -12.05 -2.28
CA LEU A 57 -5.09 -11.71 -3.62
C LEU A 57 -6.17 -10.87 -4.32
N PHE A 58 -5.90 -9.59 -4.56
CA PHE A 58 -6.82 -8.67 -5.27
C PHE A 58 -6.52 -8.67 -6.76
N ILE A 59 -5.30 -8.38 -7.14
CA ILE A 59 -4.83 -8.30 -8.52
C ILE A 59 -3.66 -9.27 -8.68
N PRO A 60 -3.66 -10.15 -9.70
CA PRO A 60 -2.53 -11.03 -9.98
C PRO A 60 -1.25 -10.23 -10.29
N THR A 61 -0.10 -10.73 -9.85
CA THR A 61 1.21 -10.08 -10.06
C THR A 61 1.50 -9.87 -11.56
N GLU A 62 1.09 -10.79 -12.41
CA GLU A 62 1.26 -10.70 -13.86
C GLU A 62 0.58 -9.47 -14.46
N LYS A 63 -0.64 -9.14 -13.98
CA LYS A 63 -1.36 -7.93 -14.42
C LYS A 63 -0.60 -6.68 -13.98
N VAL A 64 -0.13 -6.64 -12.73
CA VAL A 64 0.65 -5.52 -12.19
C VAL A 64 1.94 -5.32 -12.98
N MET A 65 2.63 -6.40 -13.31
CA MET A 65 3.85 -6.36 -14.13
C MET A 65 3.58 -5.98 -15.58
N SER A 66 2.42 -6.35 -16.15
CA SER A 66 2.00 -5.90 -17.47
C SER A 66 1.80 -4.38 -17.49
N ASP A 67 1.07 -3.84 -16.52
CA ASP A 67 0.82 -2.41 -16.40
C ASP A 67 2.13 -1.62 -16.18
N LEU A 68 3.05 -2.19 -15.39
CA LEU A 68 4.37 -1.59 -15.19
C LEU A 68 5.12 -1.44 -16.51
N ARG A 69 5.15 -2.48 -17.37
CA ARG A 69 5.85 -2.46 -18.66
C ARG A 69 5.28 -1.39 -19.60
N GLU A 70 3.99 -1.12 -19.53
CA GLU A 70 3.29 -0.12 -20.33
C GLU A 70 3.39 1.29 -19.76
N SER A 71 3.90 1.45 -18.53
CA SER A 71 4.02 2.74 -17.84
C SER A 71 5.31 3.47 -18.17
N ASP A 72 5.38 4.73 -17.75
CA ASP A 72 6.58 5.58 -17.84
C ASP A 72 7.58 5.33 -16.68
N TRP A 73 7.73 4.08 -16.23
CA TRP A 73 8.56 3.74 -15.07
C TRP A 73 10.01 4.24 -15.16
N GLN A 74 10.57 4.34 -16.37
CA GLN A 74 11.95 4.82 -16.60
C GLN A 74 12.14 6.25 -16.08
N LYS A 75 11.08 7.06 -16.08
CA LYS A 75 11.08 8.45 -15.62
C LYS A 75 10.99 8.57 -14.08
N SER A 76 10.78 7.47 -13.38
CA SER A 76 10.69 7.49 -11.92
C SER A 76 12.05 7.31 -11.24
N ASP A 77 12.17 7.85 -10.03
CA ASP A 77 13.31 7.63 -9.13
C ASP A 77 13.05 6.43 -8.20
N ILE A 78 11.79 6.16 -7.92
CA ILE A 78 11.36 5.12 -6.97
C ILE A 78 9.99 4.55 -7.36
N ILE A 79 9.77 3.28 -7.07
CA ILE A 79 8.47 2.61 -7.20
C ILE A 79 7.81 2.55 -5.82
N THR A 80 6.61 3.08 -5.71
CA THR A 80 5.90 3.22 -4.43
C THR A 80 4.63 2.40 -4.39
N PHE A 81 4.60 1.38 -3.57
CA PHE A 81 3.39 0.63 -3.26
C PHE A 81 2.51 1.47 -2.33
N SER A 82 1.35 1.87 -2.81
CA SER A 82 0.44 2.78 -2.12
C SER A 82 -1.01 2.52 -2.54
N GLY A 83 -1.93 3.37 -2.14
CA GLY A 83 -3.37 3.20 -2.38
C GLY A 83 -4.10 2.76 -1.12
N SER A 84 -4.90 1.72 -1.23
CA SER A 84 -5.84 1.28 -0.18
C SER A 84 -5.23 0.43 0.94
N GLY A 85 -3.94 0.38 1.10
CA GLY A 85 -3.25 -0.44 2.11
C GLY A 85 -2.53 -1.64 1.48
N PRO A 86 -1.39 -1.41 0.83
CA PRO A 86 -0.71 -2.38 -0.04
C PRO A 86 -0.33 -3.68 0.65
N THR A 87 -0.09 -3.66 1.96
CA THR A 87 0.26 -4.85 2.76
C THR A 87 -0.92 -5.79 3.02
N LEU A 88 -2.14 -5.41 2.62
CA LEU A 88 -3.30 -6.30 2.59
C LEU A 88 -3.28 -7.25 1.38
N ALA A 89 -2.51 -6.94 0.35
CA ALA A 89 -2.34 -7.84 -0.80
C ALA A 89 -1.40 -9.00 -0.46
N LEU A 90 -1.84 -10.25 -0.69
CA LEU A 90 -1.04 -11.44 -0.40
C LEU A 90 0.22 -11.54 -1.26
N ASN A 91 0.22 -10.95 -2.44
CA ASN A 91 1.34 -10.98 -3.38
C ASN A 91 2.28 -9.76 -3.29
N ILE A 92 2.22 -8.99 -2.20
CA ILE A 92 3.07 -7.80 -2.04
C ILE A 92 4.57 -8.15 -2.15
N GLY A 93 5.02 -9.23 -1.50
CA GLY A 93 6.42 -9.65 -1.54
C GLY A 93 6.88 -10.03 -2.94
N GLU A 94 6.08 -10.81 -3.65
CA GLU A 94 6.35 -11.19 -5.04
C GLU A 94 6.42 -9.96 -5.96
N ALA A 95 5.47 -9.03 -5.84
CA ALA A 95 5.43 -7.81 -6.63
C ALA A 95 6.68 -6.93 -6.39
N ILE A 96 7.12 -6.79 -5.14
CA ILE A 96 8.34 -6.04 -4.79
C ILE A 96 9.56 -6.65 -5.51
N VAL A 97 9.75 -7.97 -5.40
CA VAL A 97 10.90 -8.66 -5.98
C VAL A 97 10.91 -8.51 -7.51
N GLN A 98 9.79 -8.84 -8.16
CA GLN A 98 9.70 -8.77 -9.62
C GLN A 98 9.88 -7.35 -10.17
N MET A 99 9.34 -6.33 -9.49
CA MET A 99 9.52 -4.94 -9.91
C MET A 99 10.96 -4.45 -9.74
N LYS A 100 11.62 -4.82 -8.64
CA LYS A 100 13.05 -4.50 -8.44
C LYS A 100 13.92 -5.16 -9.49
N GLU A 101 13.71 -6.44 -9.76
CA GLU A 101 14.46 -7.19 -10.77
C GLU A 101 14.28 -6.61 -12.18
N PHE A 102 13.05 -6.24 -12.54
CA PHE A 102 12.73 -5.70 -13.85
C PHE A 102 13.24 -4.28 -14.06
N THR A 103 13.09 -3.40 -13.05
CA THR A 103 13.35 -1.96 -13.22
C THR A 103 14.73 -1.51 -12.71
N GLY A 104 15.34 -2.25 -11.78
CA GLY A 104 16.52 -1.81 -11.04
C GLY A 104 16.27 -0.61 -10.13
N LYS A 105 15.00 -0.18 -9.95
CA LYS A 105 14.64 0.98 -9.14
C LYS A 105 14.46 0.59 -7.68
N PRO A 106 14.77 1.50 -6.73
CA PRO A 106 14.40 1.30 -5.33
C PRO A 106 12.89 1.27 -5.15
N THR A 107 12.44 0.59 -4.09
CA THR A 107 11.03 0.42 -3.77
C THR A 107 10.68 1.03 -2.42
N LEU A 108 9.45 1.52 -2.30
CA LEU A 108 8.87 2.11 -1.09
C LEU A 108 7.48 1.53 -0.85
N ILE A 109 7.16 1.23 0.39
CA ILE A 109 5.80 0.93 0.84
C ILE A 109 5.28 2.09 1.68
N LEU A 110 4.06 2.55 1.38
CA LEU A 110 3.30 3.45 2.25
C LEU A 110 2.22 2.62 2.96
N THR A 111 2.34 2.42 4.26
CA THR A 111 1.40 1.58 5.03
C THR A 111 0.88 2.30 6.27
N ASN A 112 -0.30 1.90 6.73
CA ASN A 112 -0.84 2.31 8.03
C ASN A 112 -0.34 1.44 9.20
N GLY A 113 0.43 0.38 8.91
CA GLY A 113 1.07 -0.47 9.91
C GLY A 113 0.22 -1.61 10.49
N THR A 114 -1.09 -1.69 10.20
CA THR A 114 -1.98 -2.69 10.83
C THR A 114 -1.58 -4.14 10.60
N THR A 115 -0.95 -4.44 9.48
CA THR A 115 -0.49 -5.80 9.14
C THR A 115 0.91 -6.12 9.65
N LEU A 116 1.67 -5.13 10.15
CA LEU A 116 3.06 -5.33 10.59
C LEU A 116 3.20 -6.16 11.87
N GLY A 117 2.11 -6.37 12.61
CA GLY A 117 2.07 -7.33 13.71
C GLY A 117 2.28 -8.78 13.27
N ASP A 118 1.99 -9.10 12.00
CA ASP A 118 2.20 -10.42 11.45
C ASP A 118 3.67 -10.59 11.00
N PRO A 119 4.44 -11.54 11.59
CA PRO A 119 5.81 -11.83 11.18
C PRO A 119 5.93 -12.21 9.69
N GLN A 120 4.93 -12.89 9.12
CA GLN A 120 4.94 -13.26 7.72
C GLN A 120 4.92 -12.03 6.82
N VAL A 121 4.09 -11.02 7.14
CA VAL A 121 4.06 -9.76 6.38
C VAL A 121 5.41 -9.07 6.43
N ARG A 122 6.08 -9.03 7.60
CA ARG A 122 7.40 -8.42 7.72
C ARG A 122 8.45 -9.13 6.86
N GLU A 123 8.41 -10.45 6.77
CA GLU A 123 9.31 -11.20 5.88
C GLU A 123 8.99 -10.95 4.40
N GLU A 124 7.72 -10.91 4.02
CA GLU A 124 7.30 -10.64 2.64
C GLU A 124 7.76 -9.26 2.14
N ILE A 125 7.71 -8.23 3.00
CA ILE A 125 8.11 -6.87 2.62
C ILE A 125 9.60 -6.58 2.83
N ARG A 126 10.37 -7.51 3.40
CA ARG A 126 11.80 -7.35 3.68
C ARG A 126 12.66 -6.97 2.45
N PRO A 127 12.36 -7.42 1.22
CA PRO A 127 13.08 -6.97 0.03
C PRO A 127 12.87 -5.50 -0.33
N CYS A 128 11.88 -4.81 0.27
CA CYS A 128 11.61 -3.41 0.03
C CYS A 128 12.70 -2.52 0.62
N ASP A 129 13.09 -1.48 -0.11
CA ASP A 129 14.18 -0.58 0.34
C ASP A 129 13.74 0.40 1.41
N LYS A 130 12.47 0.80 1.41
CA LYS A 130 11.90 1.74 2.39
C LYS A 130 10.48 1.35 2.75
N VAL A 131 10.16 1.47 4.03
CA VAL A 131 8.78 1.31 4.53
C VAL A 131 8.44 2.56 5.34
N PHE A 132 7.43 3.30 4.90
CA PHE A 132 6.92 4.47 5.62
C PHE A 132 5.62 4.08 6.31
N VAL A 133 5.66 4.03 7.62
CA VAL A 133 4.48 3.77 8.44
C VAL A 133 3.84 5.09 8.85
N LYS A 134 2.55 5.17 8.69
CA LYS A 134 1.76 6.37 8.98
C LYS A 134 1.36 6.42 10.45
N ILE A 135 1.86 7.44 11.15
CA ILE A 135 1.48 7.76 12.53
C ILE A 135 1.04 9.22 12.56
N ASP A 136 -0.28 9.46 12.68
CA ASP A 136 -0.89 10.78 12.56
C ASP A 136 -1.34 11.37 13.91
N ALA A 137 -1.16 10.62 15.00
CA ALA A 137 -1.66 11.02 16.30
C ALA A 137 -0.67 10.62 17.40
N ALA A 138 -0.60 11.45 18.45
CA ALA A 138 0.24 11.21 19.61
C ALA A 138 -0.53 10.57 20.78
N THR A 139 -1.85 10.41 20.68
CA THR A 139 -2.68 9.79 21.72
C THR A 139 -3.70 8.86 21.11
N GLU A 140 -4.05 7.79 21.85
CA GLU A 140 -5.07 6.83 21.42
C GLU A 140 -6.40 7.50 21.04
N LYS A 141 -6.87 8.44 21.85
CA LYS A 141 -8.11 9.19 21.57
C LYS A 141 -8.08 9.90 20.21
N THR A 142 -6.96 10.54 19.89
CA THR A 142 -6.80 11.24 18.60
C THR A 142 -6.66 10.25 17.47
N TYR A 143 -5.91 9.17 17.66
CA TYR A 143 -5.74 8.09 16.69
C TYR A 143 -7.10 7.49 16.28
N GLN A 144 -7.92 7.08 17.25
CA GLN A 144 -9.25 6.53 17.00
C GLN A 144 -10.17 7.52 16.25
N ARG A 145 -10.07 8.80 16.57
CA ARG A 145 -10.87 9.85 15.94
C ARG A 145 -10.43 10.14 14.50
N VAL A 146 -9.13 10.21 14.25
CA VAL A 146 -8.54 10.66 12.97
C VAL A 146 -8.38 9.50 11.99
N ASN A 147 -7.84 8.39 12.45
CA ASN A 147 -7.53 7.23 11.60
C ASN A 147 -8.68 6.24 11.51
N ARG A 148 -9.52 6.16 12.54
CA ARG A 148 -10.67 5.23 12.61
C ARG A 148 -10.28 3.82 12.18
N PRO A 149 -9.39 3.14 12.91
CA PRO A 149 -8.96 1.79 12.58
C PRO A 149 -10.11 0.78 12.71
N VAL A 150 -9.97 -0.37 12.08
CA VAL A 150 -10.79 -1.56 12.38
C VAL A 150 -10.65 -1.89 13.87
N GLU A 151 -11.69 -2.44 14.47
CA GLU A 151 -11.70 -2.84 15.88
C GLU A 151 -10.50 -3.74 16.23
N GLY A 152 -9.91 -3.52 17.39
CA GLY A 152 -8.76 -4.28 17.88
C GLY A 152 -7.38 -3.66 17.60
N PHE A 153 -7.31 -2.57 16.84
CA PHE A 153 -6.04 -1.86 16.60
C PHE A 153 -5.91 -0.61 17.46
N SER A 154 -4.83 -0.54 18.23
CA SER A 154 -4.46 0.63 19.03
C SER A 154 -3.23 1.34 18.44
N LEU A 155 -3.04 2.60 18.82
CA LEU A 155 -1.84 3.34 18.48
C LEU A 155 -0.57 2.66 19.02
N GLU A 156 -0.62 2.13 20.24
CA GLU A 156 0.47 1.39 20.86
C GLU A 156 0.88 0.18 20.01
N ASN A 157 -0.08 -0.63 19.55
CA ASN A 157 0.22 -1.76 18.67
C ASN A 157 0.94 -1.31 17.39
N ILE A 158 0.48 -0.24 16.74
CA ILE A 158 1.11 0.25 15.51
C ILE A 158 2.54 0.71 15.78
N ILE A 159 2.79 1.39 16.89
CA ILE A 159 4.14 1.83 17.28
C ILE A 159 5.02 0.63 17.55
N ASP A 160 4.59 -0.33 18.35
CA ASP A 160 5.38 -1.51 18.74
C ASP A 160 5.75 -2.37 17.52
N TRP A 161 4.85 -2.50 16.56
CA TRP A 161 5.11 -3.29 15.34
C TRP A 161 6.01 -2.56 14.33
N THR A 162 6.19 -1.25 14.50
CA THR A 162 7.00 -0.42 13.60
C THR A 162 8.46 -0.31 14.09
N LEU A 163 8.69 -0.45 15.38
CA LEU A 163 10.01 -0.38 16.02
C LEU A 163 10.70 -1.74 16.02
#